data_f1ed3569fbe33dbe065df15c2e8be8ef
#
_entry.id   f1ed3569fbe33dbe065df15c2e8be8ef
#
_cell.length_a   1.000
_cell.length_b   1.000
_cell.length_c   1.000
_cell.angle_alpha   90.00
_cell.angle_beta   90.00
_cell.angle_gamma   90.00
#
_symmetry.space_group_name_H-M   'P 1'
#
loop_
_entity.id
_entity.type
_entity.pdbx_description
1 polymer ?
#
loop_
_entity_poly.entity_id
_entity_poly.type
_entity_poly.pdbx_seq_one_letter_code
_entity_poly.pdbx_strand_id
1 'polypeptide(L)' 'MSFSEVRELESLSGKIAALEKEQAALQSQLSDPALYAQSPQLVTSLGMRANAIGVELETILERWETLEAKKPESGG' A
#
# COMPACT_ATOMS: atom_id res chain seq x y z
N MET A 1 16.79 -8.39 -16.24
CA MET A 1 15.35 -8.15 -16.04
C MET A 1 14.73 -7.73 -17.35
N SER A 2 13.56 -8.26 -17.69
CA SER A 2 12.90 -7.96 -18.95
C SER A 2 12.27 -6.57 -18.95
N PHE A 3 11.94 -6.07 -20.14
CA PHE A 3 11.29 -4.77 -20.27
C PHE A 3 9.96 -4.74 -19.53
N SER A 4 9.17 -5.81 -19.64
CA SER A 4 7.88 -5.86 -18.97
C SER A 4 8.05 -5.91 -17.44
N GLU A 5 9.11 -6.51 -16.94
CA GLU A 5 9.37 -6.51 -15.50
C GLU A 5 9.79 -5.13 -15.00
N VAL A 6 10.53 -4.38 -15.80
CA VAL A 6 10.86 -3.00 -15.47
C VAL A 6 9.59 -2.16 -15.37
N ARG A 7 8.69 -2.30 -16.32
CA ARG A 7 7.43 -1.59 -16.31
C ARG A 7 6.55 -2.00 -15.12
N GLU A 8 6.55 -3.30 -14.82
CA GLU A 8 5.81 -3.79 -13.67
C GLU A 8 6.34 -3.17 -12.39
N LEU A 9 7.66 -3.12 -12.24
CA LEU A 9 8.29 -2.53 -11.05
C LEU A 9 7.89 -1.09 -10.86
N GLU A 10 7.90 -0.31 -11.95
CA GLU A 10 7.47 1.09 -11.89
C GLU A 10 6.01 1.20 -11.48
N SER A 11 5.15 0.34 -12.02
CA SER A 11 3.73 0.32 -11.69
C SER A 11 3.53 -0.03 -10.22
N LEU A 12 4.26 -1.02 -9.70
CA LEU A 12 4.16 -1.42 -8.30
C LEU A 12 4.60 -0.29 -7.38
N SER A 13 5.67 0.43 -7.73
CA SER A 13 6.14 1.55 -6.94
C SER A 13 5.05 2.62 -6.81
N GLY A 14 4.36 2.92 -7.90
CA GLY A 14 3.25 3.87 -7.88
C GLY A 14 2.09 3.39 -7.02
N LYS A 15 1.75 2.11 -7.10
CA LYS A 15 0.68 1.53 -6.29
C LYS A 15 1.03 1.55 -4.81
N ILE A 16 2.27 1.22 -4.47
CA ILE A 16 2.72 1.27 -3.08
C ILE A 16 2.57 2.68 -2.53
N ALA A 17 3.02 3.67 -3.27
CA ALA A 17 2.92 5.07 -2.83
C ALA A 17 1.48 5.49 -2.62
N ALA A 18 0.59 5.12 -3.55
CA ALA A 18 -0.82 5.47 -3.46
C ALA A 18 -1.49 4.80 -2.26
N LEU A 19 -1.21 3.51 -2.04
CA LEU A 19 -1.80 2.77 -0.93
C LEU A 19 -1.27 3.26 0.42
N GLU A 20 0.01 3.61 0.49
CA GLU A 20 0.58 4.16 1.72
C GLU A 20 -0.03 5.52 2.07
N LYS A 21 -0.30 6.33 1.05
CA LYS A 21 -0.96 7.61 1.25
C LYS A 21 -2.37 7.42 1.78
N GLU A 22 -3.12 6.49 1.19
CA GLU A 22 -4.46 6.18 1.67
C GLU A 22 -4.43 5.63 3.08
N GLN A 23 -3.48 4.75 3.38
CA GLN A 23 -3.32 4.17 4.70
C GLN A 23 -3.08 5.26 5.75
N ALA A 24 -2.22 6.22 5.45
CA ALA A 24 -1.94 7.32 6.37
C ALA A 24 -3.19 8.17 6.62
N ALA A 25 -3.97 8.43 5.57
CA ALA A 25 -5.22 9.18 5.69
C ALA A 25 -6.22 8.43 6.56
N LEU A 26 -6.34 7.12 6.37
CA LEU A 26 -7.24 6.29 7.18
C LEU A 26 -6.82 6.25 8.63
N GLN A 27 -5.52 6.13 8.91
CA GLN A 27 -5.01 6.13 10.26
C GLN A 27 -5.30 7.45 10.97
N SER A 28 -5.17 8.55 10.24
CA SER A 28 -5.50 9.87 10.78
C SER A 28 -6.97 9.95 11.17
N GLN A 29 -7.86 9.46 10.31
CA GLN A 29 -9.30 9.45 10.59
C GLN A 29 -9.63 8.52 11.75
N LEU A 30 -9.01 7.34 11.80
CA LEU A 30 -9.27 6.37 12.86
C LEU A 30 -8.71 6.81 14.22
N SER A 31 -7.85 7.82 14.24
CA SER A 31 -7.31 8.37 15.48
C SER A 31 -8.19 9.47 16.05
N ASP A 32 -9.25 9.85 15.35
CA ASP A 32 -10.14 10.93 15.80
C ASP A 32 -11.24 10.35 16.71
N PRO A 33 -11.22 10.68 18.02
CA PRO A 33 -12.24 10.15 18.94
C PRO A 33 -13.65 10.62 18.60
N ALA A 34 -13.80 11.78 17.97
CA ALA A 34 -15.11 12.28 17.57
C ALA A 34 -15.76 11.37 16.53
N LEU A 35 -14.95 10.77 15.65
CA LEU A 35 -15.46 9.87 14.63
C LEU A 35 -16.11 8.65 15.27
N TYR A 36 -15.50 8.10 16.31
CA TYR A 36 -16.05 6.93 17.02
C TYR A 36 -17.38 7.23 17.67
N ALA A 37 -17.53 8.43 18.19
CA ALA A 37 -18.78 8.84 18.84
C ALA A 37 -19.88 9.15 17.83
N GLN A 38 -19.54 9.79 16.73
CA GLN A 38 -20.53 10.28 15.77
C GLN A 38 -20.88 9.28 14.68
N SER A 39 -19.92 8.47 14.26
CA SER A 39 -20.12 7.59 13.10
C SER A 39 -19.43 6.24 13.30
N PRO A 40 -19.91 5.42 14.26
CA PRO A 40 -19.28 4.12 14.52
C PRO A 40 -19.32 3.18 13.30
N GLN A 41 -20.32 3.31 12.45
CA GLN A 41 -20.40 2.49 11.24
C GLN A 41 -19.30 2.87 10.25
N LEU A 42 -19.00 4.16 10.17
CA LEU A 42 -17.93 4.63 9.31
C LEU A 42 -16.59 4.13 9.83
N VAL A 43 -16.40 4.10 11.14
CA VAL A 43 -15.18 3.54 11.75
C VAL A 43 -14.98 2.09 11.31
N THR A 44 -16.05 1.29 11.34
CA THR A 44 -15.99 -0.09 10.90
C THR A 44 -15.56 -0.19 9.43
N SER A 45 -16.17 0.62 8.57
CA SER A 45 -15.83 0.63 7.13
C SER A 45 -14.39 1.05 6.90
N LEU A 46 -13.92 2.09 7.59
CA LEU A 46 -12.55 2.56 7.47
C LEU A 46 -11.55 1.51 7.96
N GLY A 47 -11.89 0.83 9.05
CA GLY A 47 -11.06 -0.25 9.58
C GLY A 47 -10.93 -1.41 8.61
N MET A 48 -12.02 -1.79 7.95
CA MET A 48 -12.01 -2.84 6.95
C MET A 48 -11.16 -2.44 5.75
N ARG A 49 -11.28 -1.20 5.31
CA ARG A 49 -10.45 -0.70 4.20
C ARG A 49 -8.98 -0.67 4.58
N ALA A 50 -8.67 -0.21 5.78
CA ALA A 50 -7.29 -0.17 6.27
C ALA A 50 -6.67 -1.56 6.29
N ASN A 51 -7.45 -2.56 6.74
CA ASN A 51 -6.99 -3.95 6.76
C ASN A 51 -6.74 -4.47 5.33
N ALA A 52 -7.66 -4.16 4.41
CA ALA A 52 -7.51 -4.57 3.01
C ALA A 52 -6.27 -3.96 2.38
N ILE A 53 -5.99 -2.68 2.68
CA ILE A 53 -4.78 -2.01 2.19
C ILE A 53 -3.53 -2.70 2.72
N GLY A 54 -3.52 -3.08 4.00
CA GLY A 54 -2.39 -3.78 4.58
C GLY A 54 -2.09 -5.09 3.87
N VAL A 55 -3.12 -5.88 3.57
CA VAL A 55 -2.97 -7.14 2.85
C VAL A 55 -2.49 -6.89 1.42
N GLU A 56 -3.08 -5.91 0.75
CA GLU A 56 -2.71 -5.57 -0.61
C GLU A 56 -1.26 -5.08 -0.70
N LEU A 57 -0.84 -4.24 0.24
CA LEU A 57 0.55 -3.77 0.32
C LEU A 57 1.51 -4.93 0.51
N GLU A 58 1.16 -5.87 1.39
CA GLU A 58 1.99 -7.03 1.65
C GLU A 58 2.24 -7.83 0.37
N THR A 59 1.16 -8.08 -0.39
CA THR A 59 1.25 -8.80 -1.66
C THR A 59 2.09 -8.06 -2.68
N ILE A 60 1.87 -6.74 -2.80
CA ILE A 60 2.59 -5.91 -3.75
C ILE A 60 4.07 -5.83 -3.37
N LEU A 61 4.36 -5.68 -2.08
CA LEU A 61 5.74 -5.60 -1.61
C LEU A 61 6.51 -6.89 -1.85
N GLU A 62 5.86 -8.04 -1.70
CA GLU A 62 6.49 -9.32 -2.01
C GLU A 62 6.89 -9.38 -3.47
N ARG A 63 6.01 -8.96 -4.37
CA ARG A 63 6.31 -8.96 -5.80
C ARG A 63 7.39 -7.92 -6.12
N TRP A 64 7.30 -6.75 -5.50
CA TRP A 64 8.28 -5.69 -5.67
C TRP A 64 9.67 -6.17 -5.27
N GLU A 65 9.79 -6.83 -4.12
CA GLU A 65 11.06 -7.37 -3.64
C GLU A 65 11.62 -8.42 -4.61
N THR A 66 10.75 -9.26 -5.16
CA THR A 66 11.16 -10.26 -6.14
C THR A 66 11.76 -9.60 -7.37
N LEU A 67 11.13 -8.54 -7.86
CA LEU A 67 11.62 -7.82 -9.03
C LEU A 67 12.88 -7.03 -8.73
N GLU A 68 12.97 -6.43 -7.55
CA GLU A 68 14.19 -5.70 -7.14
C GLU A 68 15.38 -6.64 -7.07
N ALA A 69 15.15 -7.86 -6.60
CA ALA A 69 16.23 -8.86 -6.50
C ALA A 69 16.75 -9.28 -7.88
N LYS A 70 15.95 -9.07 -8.92
CA LYS A 70 16.35 -9.39 -10.30
C LYS A 70 17.14 -8.29 -10.97
N LYS A 71 17.19 -7.10 -10.39
CA LYS A 71 17.93 -5.99 -10.98
C LYS A 71 19.42 -6.34 -11.00
N PRO A 72 20.13 -5.95 -12.06
CA PRO A 72 21.57 -6.15 -12.07
C PRO A 72 22.22 -5.35 -10.95
N GLU A 73 23.38 -5.83 -10.50
CA GLU A 73 24.15 -5.13 -9.49
C GLU A 73 24.39 -3.70 -9.93
N SER A 74 24.50 -2.81 -8.95
CA SER A 74 24.68 -1.40 -9.23
C SER A 74 25.88 -1.17 -10.12
N GLY A 75 25.73 -0.25 -11.01
CA GLY A 75 26.78 0.05 -11.96
C GLY A 75 26.88 -1.02 -13.03
N GLY A 76 26.21 -2.10 -12.78
CA GLY A 76 26.12 -3.15 -13.78
C GLY A 76 24.81 -3.01 -14.44
#